data_cc5ad4d5fe9c0c1c0efa1f19a28f6430
#
_entry.id   cc5ad4d5fe9c0c1c0efa1f19a28f6430
#
_cell.length_a   1.000
_cell.length_b   1.000
_cell.length_c   1.000
_cell.angle_alpha   90.00
_cell.angle_beta   90.00
_cell.angle_gamma   90.00
#
_symmetry.space_group_name_H-M   'P 1'
#
loop_
_entity.id
_entity.type
_entity.pdbx_description
1 polymer ?
#
loop_
_entity_poly.entity_id
_entity_poly.type
_entity_poly.pdbx_seq_one_letter_code
_entity_poly.pdbx_strand_id
1 'polypeptide(L)'
;MRKTEMLRIIALKKQTLINKVSFRLTFAEALEIGVKNAPSIIGCVVLWLLTIWVPYINVGTTIAINMLPIELAKGGVISPLGIFDAKYRKYMGDFLITTGLMIIPVFIASLFMIVPGIVLSIAWSLAYFFLFEKKKNPMQAISASNEATYGSKWTMFFVLLAFVVAAYVIAGIFAWICAAIDAGFITFVVMLALVAVIMSISLAINASFWRQLKDNVQ
;
A
#
# COMPACT_ATOMS: atom_id res chain seq x y z
N MET A 1 -3.85 -10.89 -45.37
CA MET A 1 -3.21 -10.54 -44.09
C MET A 1 -2.92 -11.85 -43.35
N ARG A 2 -1.65 -12.21 -43.09
CA ARG A 2 -1.26 -13.52 -42.53
C ARG A 2 -1.69 -13.61 -41.07
N LYS A 3 -2.23 -14.77 -40.66
CA LYS A 3 -2.67 -15.07 -39.27
C LYS A 3 -1.64 -14.66 -38.22
N THR A 4 -0.34 -14.75 -38.56
CA THR A 4 0.80 -14.32 -37.73
C THR A 4 0.86 -12.80 -37.51
N GLU A 5 0.50 -12.00 -38.50
CA GLU A 5 0.45 -10.52 -38.34
C GLU A 5 -0.73 -10.10 -37.47
N MET A 6 -1.89 -10.73 -37.65
CA MET A 6 -3.05 -10.48 -36.78
C MET A 6 -2.74 -10.82 -35.32
N LEU A 7 -2.10 -11.96 -35.06
CA LEU A 7 -1.67 -12.34 -33.72
C LEU A 7 -0.63 -11.37 -33.14
N ARG A 8 0.26 -10.84 -33.98
CA ARG A 8 1.24 -9.83 -33.59
C ARG A 8 0.60 -8.48 -33.29
N ILE A 9 -0.39 -8.07 -34.08
CA ILE A 9 -1.18 -6.85 -33.83
C ILE A 9 -2.04 -6.99 -32.58
N ILE A 10 -2.66 -8.16 -32.34
CA ILE A 10 -3.42 -8.45 -31.13
C ILE A 10 -2.49 -8.48 -29.90
N ALA A 11 -1.32 -9.08 -30.00
CA ALA A 11 -0.30 -9.07 -28.95
C ALA A 11 0.20 -7.65 -28.65
N LEU A 12 0.51 -6.86 -29.69
CA LEU A 12 0.91 -5.46 -29.55
C LEU A 12 -0.23 -4.60 -28.97
N LYS A 13 -1.48 -4.84 -29.38
CA LYS A 13 -2.66 -4.15 -28.84
C LYS A 13 -2.94 -4.55 -27.39
N LYS A 14 -2.66 -5.78 -27.01
CA LYS A 14 -2.72 -6.26 -25.62
C LYS A 14 -1.59 -5.67 -24.77
N GLN A 15 -0.43 -5.44 -25.37
CA GLN A 15 0.74 -4.82 -24.75
C GLN A 15 0.59 -3.30 -24.57
N THR A 16 -0.30 -2.64 -25.35
CA THR A 16 -0.61 -1.22 -25.28
C THR A 16 -1.79 -0.87 -24.34
N LEU A 17 -2.50 -1.86 -23.80
CA LEU A 17 -3.52 -1.65 -22.79
C LEU A 17 -2.84 -1.60 -21.41
N ILE A 18 -2.15 -0.49 -21.13
CA ILE A 18 -1.73 -0.17 -19.76
C ILE A 18 -3.02 -0.05 -18.94
N ASN A 19 -3.20 -0.97 -18.00
CA ASN A 19 -4.32 -0.89 -17.07
C ASN A 19 -4.18 0.40 -16.26
N LYS A 20 -5.21 1.22 -16.27
CA LYS A 20 -5.26 2.46 -15.50
C LYS A 20 -6.01 2.24 -14.20
N VAL A 21 -5.57 2.90 -13.15
CA VAL A 21 -6.28 2.90 -11.87
C VAL A 21 -7.64 3.56 -12.04
N SER A 22 -8.69 2.87 -11.59
CA SER A 22 -10.06 3.39 -11.53
C SER A 22 -10.35 3.91 -10.13
N PHE A 23 -10.65 5.20 -10.01
CA PHE A 23 -10.99 5.84 -8.73
C PHE A 23 -12.15 5.13 -8.02
N ARG A 24 -13.27 4.93 -8.73
CA ARG A 24 -14.47 4.29 -8.16
C ARG A 24 -14.21 2.84 -7.73
N LEU A 25 -13.50 2.08 -8.56
CA LEU A 25 -13.19 0.68 -8.25
C LEU A 25 -12.28 0.59 -7.02
N THR A 26 -11.26 1.45 -6.94
CA THR A 26 -10.32 1.46 -5.81
C THR A 26 -11.04 1.73 -4.48
N PHE A 27 -11.93 2.71 -4.43
CA PHE A 27 -12.69 3.00 -3.20
C PHE A 27 -13.66 1.87 -2.83
N ALA A 28 -14.37 1.30 -3.80
CA ALA A 28 -15.29 0.18 -3.53
C ALA A 28 -14.53 -1.03 -2.98
N GLU A 29 -13.44 -1.44 -3.64
CA GLU A 29 -12.60 -2.56 -3.19
C GLU A 29 -11.92 -2.26 -1.84
N ALA A 30 -11.43 -1.04 -1.63
CA ALA A 30 -10.76 -0.66 -0.39
C ALA A 30 -11.69 -0.71 0.82
N LEU A 31 -12.93 -0.26 0.67
CA LEU A 31 -13.93 -0.35 1.74
C LEU A 31 -14.32 -1.81 2.02
N GLU A 32 -14.60 -2.59 0.98
CA GLU A 32 -14.97 -4.00 1.14
C GLU A 32 -13.85 -4.81 1.79
N ILE A 33 -12.65 -4.75 1.23
CA ILE A 33 -11.48 -5.51 1.70
C ILE A 33 -11.04 -4.99 3.08
N GLY A 34 -10.99 -3.66 3.27
CA GLY A 34 -10.52 -3.02 4.48
C GLY A 34 -11.41 -3.32 5.68
N VAL A 35 -12.73 -3.17 5.55
CA VAL A 35 -13.68 -3.45 6.64
C VAL A 35 -13.70 -4.95 6.97
N LYS A 36 -13.75 -5.81 5.95
CA LYS A 36 -13.76 -7.26 6.15
C LYS A 36 -12.52 -7.77 6.90
N ASN A 37 -11.34 -7.20 6.62
CA ASN A 37 -10.08 -7.63 7.22
C ASN A 37 -9.65 -6.76 8.41
N ALA A 38 -10.43 -5.74 8.81
CA ALA A 38 -10.07 -4.82 9.87
C ALA A 38 -9.65 -5.53 11.17
N PRO A 39 -10.37 -6.53 11.70
CA PRO A 39 -9.95 -7.21 12.94
C PRO A 39 -8.58 -7.88 12.81
N SER A 40 -8.33 -8.53 11.67
CA SER A 40 -7.05 -9.20 11.41
C SER A 40 -5.90 -8.20 11.26
N ILE A 41 -6.13 -7.10 10.57
CA ILE A 41 -5.13 -6.04 10.37
C ILE A 41 -4.82 -5.33 11.69
N ILE A 42 -5.84 -5.08 12.53
CA ILE A 42 -5.65 -4.57 13.88
C ILE A 42 -4.73 -5.49 14.67
N GLY A 43 -5.01 -6.81 14.65
CA GLY A 43 -4.14 -7.79 15.28
C GLY A 43 -2.70 -7.74 14.78
N CYS A 44 -2.48 -7.63 13.46
CA CYS A 44 -1.14 -7.47 12.88
C CYS A 44 -0.44 -6.21 13.38
N VAL A 45 -1.14 -5.06 13.43
CA VAL A 45 -0.58 -3.78 13.88
C VAL A 45 -0.24 -3.81 15.35
N VAL A 46 -1.11 -4.37 16.20
CA VAL A 46 -0.84 -4.52 17.65
C VAL A 46 0.40 -5.40 17.87
N LEU A 47 0.48 -6.54 17.21
CA LEU A 47 1.65 -7.42 17.30
C LEU A 47 2.92 -6.74 16.78
N TRP A 48 2.83 -5.97 15.70
CA TRP A 48 3.95 -5.19 15.18
C TRP A 48 4.43 -4.14 16.20
N LEU A 49 3.53 -3.40 16.85
CA LEU A 49 3.86 -2.42 17.89
C LEU A 49 4.57 -3.08 19.08
N LEU A 50 4.15 -4.28 19.49
CA LEU A 50 4.81 -5.03 20.55
C LEU A 50 6.23 -5.47 20.19
N THR A 51 6.54 -5.63 18.91
CA THR A 51 7.88 -6.02 18.44
C THR A 51 8.83 -4.85 18.18
N ILE A 52 8.37 -3.63 18.32
CA ILE A 52 9.16 -2.41 17.96
C ILE A 52 10.46 -2.32 18.76
N TRP A 53 10.45 -2.84 19.99
CA TRP A 53 11.60 -2.83 20.91
C TRP A 53 12.66 -3.89 20.59
N VAL A 54 12.37 -4.84 19.71
CA VAL A 54 13.30 -5.92 19.35
C VAL A 54 13.73 -5.73 17.88
N PRO A 55 14.89 -5.09 17.62
CA PRO A 55 15.26 -4.62 16.27
C PRO A 55 15.20 -5.70 15.19
N TYR A 56 15.72 -6.91 15.47
CA TYR A 56 15.74 -8.01 14.52
C TYR A 56 14.33 -8.53 14.16
N ILE A 57 13.46 -8.65 15.16
CA ILE A 57 12.07 -9.09 14.96
C ILE A 57 11.28 -7.97 14.28
N ASN A 58 11.49 -6.73 14.70
CA ASN A 58 10.81 -5.55 14.16
C ASN A 58 11.02 -5.40 12.64
N VAL A 59 12.24 -5.59 12.13
CA VAL A 59 12.45 -5.51 10.67
C VAL A 59 11.65 -6.58 9.95
N GLY A 60 11.61 -7.82 10.45
CA GLY A 60 10.81 -8.90 9.87
C GLY A 60 9.31 -8.61 9.88
N THR A 61 8.78 -8.13 11.00
CA THR A 61 7.35 -7.77 11.13
C THR A 61 7.00 -6.52 10.34
N THR A 62 7.90 -5.56 10.20
CA THR A 62 7.72 -4.38 9.32
C THR A 62 7.64 -4.81 7.85
N ILE A 63 8.49 -5.73 7.40
CA ILE A 63 8.39 -6.32 6.06
C ILE A 63 7.03 -6.99 5.89
N ALA A 64 6.60 -7.79 6.87
CA ALA A 64 5.31 -8.46 6.83
C ALA A 64 4.14 -7.48 6.67
N ILE A 65 4.11 -6.39 7.44
CA ILE A 65 3.09 -5.33 7.33
C ILE A 65 3.07 -4.72 5.91
N ASN A 66 4.25 -4.44 5.34
CA ASN A 66 4.34 -3.90 3.97
C ASN A 66 3.90 -4.91 2.89
N MET A 67 3.88 -6.21 3.21
CA MET A 67 3.38 -7.26 2.31
C MET A 67 1.88 -7.55 2.47
N LEU A 68 1.22 -7.06 3.53
CA LEU A 68 -0.22 -7.26 3.72
C LEU A 68 -1.06 -6.86 2.50
N PRO A 69 -0.81 -5.74 1.80
CA PRO A 69 -1.57 -5.40 0.61
C PRO A 69 -1.52 -6.47 -0.49
N ILE A 70 -0.42 -7.21 -0.61
CA ILE A 70 -0.29 -8.31 -1.58
C ILE A 70 -1.26 -9.45 -1.22
N GLU A 71 -1.30 -9.83 0.04
CA GLU A 71 -2.21 -10.88 0.51
C GLU A 71 -3.68 -10.44 0.44
N LEU A 72 -3.97 -9.19 0.80
CA LEU A 72 -5.30 -8.59 0.62
C LEU A 72 -5.73 -8.57 -0.85
N ALA A 73 -4.81 -8.27 -1.78
CA ALA A 73 -5.09 -8.29 -3.22
C ALA A 73 -5.47 -9.69 -3.72
N LYS A 74 -5.01 -10.75 -3.07
CA LYS A 74 -5.41 -12.14 -3.37
C LYS A 74 -6.78 -12.54 -2.81
N GLY A 75 -7.40 -11.68 -1.98
CA GLY A 75 -8.71 -11.91 -1.36
C GLY A 75 -8.68 -12.85 -0.15
N GLY A 76 -7.50 -13.18 0.35
CA GLY A 76 -7.32 -14.00 1.56
C GLY A 76 -7.71 -13.27 2.84
N VAL A 77 -8.05 -14.04 3.88
CA VAL A 77 -8.14 -13.54 5.26
C VAL A 77 -6.75 -13.64 5.87
N ILE A 78 -6.28 -12.52 6.41
CA ILE A 78 -4.93 -12.44 6.99
C ILE A 78 -4.94 -13.01 8.40
N SER A 79 -3.99 -13.92 8.70
CA SER A 79 -3.74 -14.34 10.07
C SER A 79 -2.78 -13.36 10.75
N PRO A 80 -3.13 -12.75 11.91
CA PRO A 80 -2.24 -11.83 12.61
C PRO A 80 -0.89 -12.43 12.98
N LEU A 81 -0.86 -13.71 13.36
CA LEU A 81 0.39 -14.40 13.70
C LEU A 81 1.31 -14.63 12.50
N GLY A 82 0.78 -14.54 11.28
CA GLY A 82 1.55 -14.68 10.05
C GLY A 82 2.65 -13.63 9.88
N ILE A 83 2.61 -12.51 10.61
CA ILE A 83 3.66 -11.48 10.55
C ILE A 83 5.02 -11.98 11.11
N PHE A 84 5.03 -13.05 11.91
CA PHE A 84 6.25 -13.65 12.47
C PHE A 84 6.89 -14.69 11.55
N ASP A 85 6.31 -14.96 10.39
CA ASP A 85 6.86 -15.96 9.47
C ASP A 85 8.30 -15.64 9.08
N ALA A 86 9.16 -16.65 9.20
CA ALA A 86 10.59 -16.55 8.91
C ALA A 86 10.90 -16.14 7.46
N LYS A 87 9.94 -16.35 6.53
CA LYS A 87 10.09 -15.97 5.13
C LYS A 87 10.37 -14.48 4.94
N TYR A 88 9.82 -13.61 5.79
CA TYR A 88 9.99 -12.17 5.69
C TYR A 88 11.43 -11.74 6.00
N ARG A 89 12.10 -12.43 6.93
CA ARG A 89 13.50 -12.11 7.29
C ARG A 89 14.51 -12.37 6.17
N LYS A 90 14.17 -13.24 5.22
CA LYS A 90 15.03 -13.48 4.04
C LYS A 90 15.18 -12.24 3.15
N TYR A 91 14.21 -11.36 3.16
CA TYR A 91 14.21 -10.13 2.35
C TYR A 91 14.76 -8.90 3.08
N MET A 92 15.33 -9.08 4.29
CA MET A 92 15.79 -7.96 5.12
C MET A 92 16.79 -7.06 4.40
N GLY A 93 17.81 -7.66 3.75
CA GLY A 93 18.83 -6.90 3.00
C GLY A 93 18.23 -6.12 1.85
N ASP A 94 17.47 -6.79 0.98
CA ASP A 94 16.84 -6.16 -0.18
C ASP A 94 15.80 -5.11 0.23
N PHE A 95 15.07 -5.35 1.31
CA PHE A 95 14.13 -4.38 1.87
C PHE A 95 14.83 -3.11 2.35
N LEU A 96 15.92 -3.24 3.11
CA LEU A 96 16.68 -2.08 3.61
C LEU A 96 17.33 -1.29 2.48
N ILE A 97 17.90 -1.98 1.48
CA ILE A 97 18.47 -1.35 0.28
C ILE A 97 17.37 -0.59 -0.48
N THR A 98 16.23 -1.24 -0.75
CA THR A 98 15.10 -0.61 -1.46
C THR A 98 14.59 0.61 -0.69
N THR A 99 14.45 0.48 0.64
CA THR A 99 14.02 1.56 1.51
C THR A 99 14.98 2.76 1.44
N GLY A 100 16.27 2.53 1.54
CA GLY A 100 17.29 3.60 1.42
C GLY A 100 17.27 4.27 0.05
N LEU A 101 17.20 3.48 -1.02
CA LEU A 101 17.11 3.98 -2.40
C LEU A 101 15.84 4.80 -2.68
N MET A 102 14.76 4.55 -1.94
CA MET A 102 13.51 5.31 -2.08
C MET A 102 13.45 6.53 -1.17
N ILE A 103 13.78 6.39 0.10
CA ILE A 103 13.64 7.46 1.10
C ILE A 103 14.55 8.64 0.78
N ILE A 104 15.82 8.39 0.46
CA ILE A 104 16.80 9.46 0.25
C ILE A 104 16.40 10.38 -0.92
N PRO A 105 16.11 9.88 -2.14
CA PRO A 105 15.70 10.76 -3.23
C PRO A 105 14.35 11.43 -3.01
N VAL A 106 13.38 10.74 -2.39
CA VAL A 106 12.08 11.34 -2.06
C VAL A 106 12.25 12.49 -1.07
N PHE A 107 13.07 12.30 -0.03
CA PHE A 107 13.37 13.34 0.95
C PHE A 107 14.05 14.55 0.30
N ILE A 108 15.10 14.32 -0.51
CA ILE A 108 15.79 15.39 -1.23
C ILE A 108 14.85 16.14 -2.17
N ALA A 109 14.05 15.41 -2.95
CA ALA A 109 13.07 16.02 -3.86
C ALA A 109 12.04 16.87 -3.10
N SER A 110 11.62 16.43 -1.91
CA SER A 110 10.66 17.15 -1.05
C SER A 110 11.25 18.42 -0.45
N LEU A 111 12.58 18.45 -0.19
CA LEU A 111 13.27 19.66 0.27
C LEU A 111 13.32 20.76 -0.79
N PHE A 112 13.51 20.37 -2.05
CA PHE A 112 13.52 21.34 -3.17
C PHE A 112 12.12 21.82 -3.51
N MET A 113 11.18 20.89 -3.64
CA MET A 113 9.76 21.18 -3.93
C MET A 113 8.89 20.04 -3.45
N ILE A 114 7.76 20.33 -2.81
CA ILE A 114 6.83 19.32 -2.30
C ILE A 114 6.28 18.43 -3.43
N VAL A 115 5.96 19.03 -4.60
CA VAL A 115 5.34 18.33 -5.73
C VAL A 115 6.21 17.19 -6.27
N PRO A 116 7.51 17.36 -6.58
CA PRO A 116 8.38 16.26 -7.00
C PRO A 116 8.46 15.13 -5.97
N GLY A 117 8.51 15.46 -4.67
CA GLY A 117 8.51 14.46 -3.61
C GLY A 117 7.25 13.59 -3.62
N ILE A 118 6.07 14.21 -3.77
CA ILE A 118 4.79 13.48 -3.89
C ILE A 118 4.79 12.60 -5.14
N VAL A 119 5.22 13.12 -6.30
CA VAL A 119 5.25 12.36 -7.55
C VAL A 119 6.15 11.13 -7.44
N LEU A 120 7.34 11.26 -6.83
CA LEU A 120 8.25 10.15 -6.59
C LEU A 120 7.67 9.13 -5.61
N SER A 121 7.06 9.57 -4.52
CA SER A 121 6.42 8.70 -3.53
C SER A 121 5.34 7.83 -4.18
N ILE A 122 4.49 8.41 -5.04
CA ILE A 122 3.46 7.68 -5.78
C ILE A 122 4.10 6.74 -6.81
N ALA A 123 5.12 7.22 -7.54
CA ALA A 123 5.81 6.42 -8.55
C ALA A 123 6.43 5.15 -7.98
N TRP A 124 6.91 5.19 -6.75
CA TRP A 124 7.61 4.09 -6.08
C TRP A 124 6.76 3.35 -5.03
N SER A 125 5.49 3.71 -4.89
CA SER A 125 4.59 3.13 -3.88
C SER A 125 4.42 1.61 -3.98
N LEU A 126 4.58 1.03 -5.17
CA LEU A 126 4.45 -0.40 -5.42
C LEU A 126 5.80 -1.14 -5.46
N ALA A 127 6.93 -0.47 -5.19
CA ALA A 127 8.26 -1.05 -5.31
C ALA A 127 8.43 -2.30 -4.42
N TYR A 128 7.98 -2.25 -3.17
CA TYR A 128 8.03 -3.42 -2.28
C TYR A 128 7.23 -4.60 -2.82
N PHE A 129 6.11 -4.37 -3.53
CA PHE A 129 5.30 -5.46 -4.07
C PHE A 129 6.00 -6.14 -5.24
N PHE A 130 6.70 -5.37 -6.09
CA PHE A 130 7.56 -5.94 -7.14
C PHE A 130 8.76 -6.68 -6.56
N LEU A 131 9.37 -6.18 -5.48
CA LEU A 131 10.47 -6.84 -4.79
C LEU A 131 10.04 -8.21 -4.25
N PHE A 132 8.91 -8.28 -3.54
CA PHE A 132 8.49 -9.47 -2.82
C PHE A 132 7.73 -10.48 -3.69
N GLU A 133 6.74 -10.03 -4.47
CA GLU A 133 5.88 -10.93 -5.25
C GLU A 133 6.52 -11.30 -6.59
N LYS A 134 7.14 -10.34 -7.28
CA LYS A 134 7.81 -10.58 -8.58
C LYS A 134 9.29 -10.91 -8.43
N LYS A 135 9.82 -10.95 -7.20
CA LYS A 135 11.22 -11.30 -6.87
C LYS A 135 12.24 -10.47 -7.67
N LYS A 136 11.94 -9.21 -7.96
CA LYS A 136 12.85 -8.29 -8.64
C LYS A 136 13.90 -7.79 -7.65
N ASN A 137 15.10 -7.45 -8.13
CA ASN A 137 16.10 -6.81 -7.28
C ASN A 137 15.66 -5.36 -6.92
N PRO A 138 16.26 -4.70 -5.92
CA PRO A 138 15.84 -3.38 -5.44
C PRO A 138 15.68 -2.34 -6.57
N MET A 139 16.67 -2.23 -7.44
CA MET A 139 16.65 -1.27 -8.55
C MET A 139 15.56 -1.58 -9.58
N GLN A 140 15.44 -2.86 -9.95
CA GLN A 140 14.38 -3.32 -10.86
C GLN A 140 12.99 -3.13 -10.27
N ALA A 141 12.82 -3.33 -8.96
CA ALA A 141 11.55 -3.14 -8.26
C ALA A 141 11.09 -1.67 -8.28
N ILE A 142 12.02 -0.73 -8.05
CA ILE A 142 11.76 0.71 -8.13
C ILE A 142 11.40 1.12 -9.56
N SER A 143 12.17 0.65 -10.56
CA SER A 143 11.90 0.93 -11.98
C SER A 143 10.55 0.36 -12.41
N ALA A 144 10.25 -0.89 -12.04
CA ALA A 144 8.99 -1.54 -12.34
C ALA A 144 7.79 -0.81 -11.71
N SER A 145 7.94 -0.33 -10.48
CA SER A 145 6.90 0.48 -9.82
C SER A 145 6.63 1.78 -10.58
N ASN A 146 7.68 2.49 -10.99
CA ASN A 146 7.53 3.71 -11.76
C ASN A 146 6.86 3.48 -13.12
N GLU A 147 7.20 2.38 -13.79
CA GLU A 147 6.59 1.98 -15.06
C GLU A 147 5.13 1.56 -14.86
N ALA A 148 4.82 0.73 -13.87
CA ALA A 148 3.47 0.28 -13.59
C ALA A 148 2.50 1.44 -13.26
N THR A 149 2.98 2.45 -12.55
CA THR A 149 2.19 3.63 -12.15
C THR A 149 2.10 4.68 -13.25
N TYR A 150 2.84 4.51 -14.36
CA TYR A 150 2.81 5.48 -15.45
C TYR A 150 1.40 5.64 -16.03
N GLY A 151 0.98 6.90 -16.22
CA GLY A 151 -0.37 7.23 -16.68
C GLY A 151 -1.49 7.13 -15.63
N SER A 152 -1.20 6.61 -14.42
CA SER A 152 -2.16 6.50 -13.31
C SER A 152 -1.81 7.35 -12.09
N LYS A 153 -0.66 8.04 -12.09
CA LYS A 153 -0.15 8.79 -10.92
C LYS A 153 -1.14 9.84 -10.40
N TRP A 154 -1.81 10.57 -11.29
CA TRP A 154 -2.82 11.56 -10.90
C TRP A 154 -4.05 10.92 -10.26
N THR A 155 -4.52 9.80 -10.81
CA THR A 155 -5.66 9.08 -10.22
C THR A 155 -5.29 8.52 -8.84
N MET A 156 -4.09 7.94 -8.68
CA MET A 156 -3.59 7.48 -7.39
C MET A 156 -3.48 8.63 -6.40
N PHE A 157 -2.95 9.78 -6.82
CA PHE A 157 -2.88 10.99 -5.99
C PHE A 157 -4.26 11.42 -5.49
N PHE A 158 -5.24 11.53 -6.38
CA PHE A 158 -6.59 11.94 -5.97
C PHE A 158 -7.30 10.91 -5.10
N VAL A 159 -7.07 9.61 -5.31
CA VAL A 159 -7.57 8.55 -4.41
C VAL A 159 -6.99 8.73 -3.01
N LEU A 160 -5.67 8.88 -2.89
CA LEU A 160 -5.00 9.05 -1.61
C LEU A 160 -5.42 10.36 -0.93
N LEU A 161 -5.52 11.46 -1.68
CA LEU A 161 -5.96 12.76 -1.17
C LEU A 161 -7.39 12.68 -0.63
N ALA A 162 -8.31 12.12 -1.41
CA ALA A 162 -9.71 11.96 -1.00
C ALA A 162 -9.83 11.06 0.24
N PHE A 163 -9.04 9.99 0.31
CA PHE A 163 -8.98 9.11 1.48
C PHE A 163 -8.48 9.87 2.72
N VAL A 164 -7.39 10.60 2.60
CA VAL A 164 -6.81 11.39 3.71
C VAL A 164 -7.80 12.43 4.20
N VAL A 165 -8.41 13.20 3.28
CA VAL A 165 -9.43 14.20 3.65
C VAL A 165 -10.62 13.55 4.35
N ALA A 166 -11.15 12.45 3.81
CA ALA A 166 -12.26 11.72 4.43
C ALA A 166 -11.87 11.20 5.83
N ALA A 167 -10.67 10.65 5.99
CA ALA A 167 -10.17 10.15 7.28
C ALA A 167 -10.08 11.27 8.32
N TYR A 168 -9.53 12.44 7.94
CA TYR A 168 -9.46 13.60 8.85
C TYR A 168 -10.84 14.15 9.23
N VAL A 169 -11.77 14.24 8.28
CA VAL A 169 -13.15 14.69 8.54
C VAL A 169 -13.84 13.73 9.51
N ILE A 170 -13.76 12.44 9.26
CA ILE A 170 -14.37 11.42 10.14
C ILE A 170 -13.72 11.47 11.52
N ALA A 171 -12.39 11.51 11.61
CA ALA A 171 -11.68 11.59 12.88
C ALA A 171 -12.03 12.86 13.65
N GLY A 172 -12.17 14.01 12.98
CA GLY A 172 -12.57 15.28 13.58
C GLY A 172 -13.99 15.26 14.14
N ILE A 173 -14.94 14.67 13.39
CA ILE A 173 -16.33 14.51 13.86
C ILE A 173 -16.37 13.62 15.11
N PHE A 174 -15.69 12.47 15.09
CA PHE A 174 -15.62 11.58 16.26
C PHE A 174 -14.93 12.24 17.44
N ALA A 175 -13.83 12.96 17.25
CA ALA A 175 -13.14 13.68 18.30
C ALA A 175 -14.05 14.75 18.93
N TRP A 176 -14.81 15.48 18.11
CA TRP A 176 -15.77 16.49 18.60
C TRP A 176 -16.90 15.86 19.41
N ILE A 177 -17.50 14.76 18.92
CA ILE A 177 -18.56 14.03 19.66
C ILE A 177 -18.01 13.50 20.98
N CYS A 178 -16.83 12.91 20.98
CA CYS A 178 -16.21 12.36 22.18
C CYS A 178 -15.87 13.45 23.21
N ALA A 179 -15.43 14.62 22.76
CA ALA A 179 -15.16 15.77 23.62
C ALA A 179 -16.45 16.29 24.31
N ALA A 180 -17.61 16.22 23.62
CA ALA A 180 -18.91 16.63 24.17
C ALA A 180 -19.43 15.69 25.27
N ILE A 181 -18.95 14.41 25.28
CA ILE A 181 -19.41 13.39 26.26
C ILE A 181 -18.53 13.38 27.53
N ASP A 182 -17.35 14.03 27.49
CA ASP A 182 -16.37 14.08 28.61
C ASP A 182 -15.96 12.70 29.18
N ALA A 183 -15.91 11.68 28.30
CA ALA A 183 -15.62 10.30 28.67
C ALA A 183 -14.20 9.90 28.22
N GLY A 184 -13.15 10.38 28.92
CA GLY A 184 -11.77 10.27 28.52
C GLY A 184 -11.31 8.87 28.11
N PHE A 185 -11.64 7.82 28.86
CA PHE A 185 -11.26 6.44 28.52
C PHE A 185 -12.01 5.91 27.28
N ILE A 186 -13.30 6.19 27.18
CA ILE A 186 -14.12 5.77 26.03
C ILE A 186 -13.63 6.47 24.76
N THR A 187 -13.30 7.76 24.86
CA THR A 187 -12.68 8.53 23.77
C THR A 187 -11.40 7.87 23.26
N PHE A 188 -10.51 7.49 24.16
CA PHE A 188 -9.26 6.81 23.79
C PHE A 188 -9.52 5.51 23.02
N VAL A 189 -10.42 4.66 23.52
CA VAL A 189 -10.75 3.37 22.88
C VAL A 189 -11.39 3.57 21.51
N VAL A 190 -12.33 4.51 21.37
CA VAL A 190 -13.01 4.82 20.11
C VAL A 190 -12.02 5.38 19.09
N MET A 191 -11.14 6.29 19.48
CA MET A 191 -10.13 6.85 18.59
C MET A 191 -9.10 5.80 18.16
N LEU A 192 -8.70 4.90 19.04
CA LEU A 192 -7.81 3.79 18.70
C LEU A 192 -8.46 2.85 17.66
N ALA A 193 -9.73 2.49 17.86
CA ALA A 193 -10.49 1.67 16.92
C ALA A 193 -10.63 2.36 15.55
N LEU A 194 -10.91 3.67 15.55
CA LEU A 194 -11.03 4.46 14.33
C LEU A 194 -9.70 4.49 13.54
N VAL A 195 -8.59 4.77 14.22
CA VAL A 195 -7.26 4.75 13.60
C VAL A 195 -6.97 3.38 12.99
N ALA A 196 -7.30 2.30 13.68
CA ALA A 196 -7.09 0.95 13.18
C ALA A 196 -7.92 0.65 11.90
N VAL A 197 -9.17 1.12 11.83
CA VAL A 197 -10.01 1.00 10.63
C VAL A 197 -9.43 1.84 9.49
N ILE A 198 -9.00 3.06 9.75
CA ILE A 198 -8.35 3.93 8.75
C ILE A 198 -7.08 3.27 8.21
N MET A 199 -6.24 2.69 9.06
CA MET A 199 -5.06 1.93 8.61
C MET A 199 -5.43 0.73 7.76
N SER A 200 -6.49 0.00 8.13
CA SER A 200 -6.98 -1.14 7.35
C SER A 200 -7.42 -0.74 5.94
N ILE A 201 -8.17 0.34 5.81
CA ILE A 201 -8.61 0.88 4.51
C ILE A 201 -7.40 1.38 3.69
N SER A 202 -6.42 2.02 4.32
CA SER A 202 -5.19 2.46 3.67
C SER A 202 -4.41 1.29 3.03
N LEU A 203 -4.27 0.18 3.75
CA LEU A 203 -3.63 -1.03 3.23
C LEU A 203 -4.46 -1.64 2.09
N ALA A 204 -5.79 -1.62 2.18
CA ALA A 204 -6.68 -2.10 1.14
C ALA A 204 -6.64 -1.23 -0.13
N ILE A 205 -6.44 0.09 -0.02
CA ILE A 205 -6.19 0.98 -1.18
C ILE A 205 -4.93 0.52 -1.93
N ASN A 206 -3.84 0.26 -1.20
CA ASN A 206 -2.60 -0.24 -1.81
C ASN A 206 -2.79 -1.63 -2.44
N ALA A 207 -3.60 -2.49 -1.84
CA ALA A 207 -3.98 -3.79 -2.40
C ALA A 207 -4.75 -3.64 -3.72
N SER A 208 -5.67 -2.69 -3.80
CA SER A 208 -6.42 -2.39 -5.03
C SER A 208 -5.50 -1.81 -6.11
N PHE A 209 -4.59 -0.89 -5.76
CA PHE A 209 -3.58 -0.41 -6.72
C PHE A 209 -2.73 -1.55 -7.27
N TRP A 210 -2.26 -2.44 -6.40
CA TRP A 210 -1.49 -3.61 -6.82
C TRP A 210 -2.28 -4.51 -7.75
N ARG A 211 -3.53 -4.83 -7.41
CA ARG A 211 -4.41 -5.65 -8.23
C ARG A 211 -4.61 -5.09 -9.64
N GLN A 212 -4.75 -3.77 -9.76
CA GLN A 212 -4.99 -3.10 -11.03
C GLN A 212 -3.71 -2.93 -11.87
N LEU A 213 -2.53 -2.82 -11.25
CA LEU A 213 -1.30 -2.39 -11.93
C LEU A 213 -0.22 -3.49 -12.07
N LYS A 214 -0.32 -4.60 -11.31
CA LYS A 214 0.73 -5.64 -11.24
C LYS A 214 1.08 -6.29 -12.58
N ASP A 215 0.18 -6.26 -13.54
CA ASP A 215 0.33 -6.88 -14.86
C ASP A 215 0.74 -5.89 -15.95
N ASN A 216 0.94 -4.62 -15.61
CA ASN A 216 1.45 -3.60 -16.52
C ASN A 216 2.95 -3.79 -16.83
N VAL A 217 3.68 -4.48 -15.97
CA VAL A 217 5.12 -4.74 -16.09
C VAL A 217 5.37 -6.24 -15.99
N GLN A 218 6.10 -6.80 -16.96
CA GLN A 218 6.53 -8.19 -17.00
C GLN A 218 7.81 -8.45 -16.19
#